data_b57349833c8f8fbbf9299d63f4711d2f
#
_entry.id   b57349833c8f8fbbf9299d63f4711d2f
#
_cell.length_a   1.000
_cell.length_b   1.000
_cell.length_c   1.000
_cell.angle_alpha   90.00
_cell.angle_beta   90.00
_cell.angle_gamma   90.00
#
_symmetry.space_group_name_H-M   'P 1'
#
loop_
_entity.id
_entity.type
_entity.pdbx_description
1 polymer ?
#
loop_
_entity_poly.entity_id
_entity_poly.type
_entity_poly.pdbx_seq_one_letter_code
_entity_poly.pdbx_strand_id
1 'polypeptide(L)'
;MWQCLNCGRRFRYENQNHFCRGISTIDEYIAEQSEEVQPLLRKIRETIRNAAPKAVEKISWQMPTFWQGENLIHFAAFKKHISIFPGGEATEAFAEKLAGYKTSKGTIQFPLDKPIDYDLIAEITRWRAAQAERKNKG
;
A
#
# COMPACT_ATOMS: atom_id res chain seq x y z
N MET A 1 -13.44 -10.44 -16.71
CA MET A 1 -12.07 -9.88 -16.58
C MET A 1 -11.24 -10.23 -17.81
N TRP A 2 -10.39 -9.36 -18.21
CA TRP A 2 -9.52 -9.57 -19.36
C TRP A 2 -8.17 -10.14 -18.95
N GLN A 3 -7.62 -11.05 -19.73
CA GLN A 3 -6.30 -11.61 -19.50
C GLN A 3 -5.40 -11.27 -20.68
N CYS A 4 -4.23 -10.67 -20.38
CA CYS A 4 -3.25 -10.33 -21.41
C CYS A 4 -2.61 -11.59 -21.98
N LEU A 5 -2.63 -11.73 -23.31
CA LEU A 5 -2.05 -12.89 -23.99
C LEU A 5 -0.51 -12.90 -23.93
N ASN A 6 0.11 -11.75 -23.75
CA ASN A 6 1.58 -11.66 -23.68
C ASN A 6 2.14 -12.04 -22.32
N CYS A 7 1.55 -11.54 -21.24
CA CYS A 7 2.09 -11.75 -19.89
C CYS A 7 1.22 -12.64 -19.00
N GLY A 8 0.01 -12.97 -19.46
CA GLY A 8 -0.90 -13.84 -18.72
C GLY A 8 -1.58 -13.19 -17.52
N ARG A 9 -1.28 -11.92 -17.22
CA ARG A 9 -1.91 -11.23 -16.09
C ARG A 9 -3.37 -10.90 -16.41
N ARG A 10 -4.19 -10.87 -15.38
CA ARG A 10 -5.61 -10.54 -15.49
C ARG A 10 -5.85 -9.11 -15.04
N PHE A 11 -6.72 -8.43 -15.77
CA PHE A 11 -7.07 -7.04 -15.50
C PHE A 11 -8.58 -6.88 -15.51
N ARG A 12 -9.05 -5.83 -14.83
CA ARG A 12 -10.46 -5.52 -14.73
C ARG A 12 -11.05 -5.10 -16.09
N TYR A 13 -10.27 -4.34 -16.85
CA TYR A 13 -10.70 -3.79 -18.12
C TYR A 13 -9.97 -4.45 -19.29
N GLU A 14 -10.68 -4.64 -20.39
CA GLU A 14 -10.10 -5.17 -21.62
C GLU A 14 -9.04 -4.21 -22.14
N ASN A 15 -7.88 -4.76 -22.55
CA ASN A 15 -6.75 -4.00 -23.05
C ASN A 15 -6.24 -2.93 -22.08
N GLN A 16 -6.37 -3.16 -20.78
CA GLN A 16 -5.86 -2.23 -19.77
C GLN A 16 -4.36 -1.99 -19.97
N ASN A 17 -3.95 -0.71 -19.93
CA ASN A 17 -2.55 -0.34 -20.04
C ASN A 17 -1.75 -0.93 -18.88
N HIS A 18 -0.65 -1.61 -19.19
CA HIS A 18 0.17 -2.26 -18.18
C HIS A 18 1.56 -2.58 -18.74
N PHE A 19 2.45 -2.99 -17.85
CA PHE A 19 3.79 -3.45 -18.22
C PHE A 19 3.78 -4.97 -18.30
N CYS A 20 3.89 -5.51 -19.51
CA CYS A 20 3.82 -6.97 -19.74
C CYS A 20 4.92 -7.75 -19.01
N ARG A 21 6.09 -7.14 -18.81
CA ARG A 21 7.19 -7.75 -18.04
C ARG A 21 6.87 -7.87 -16.56
N GLY A 22 5.73 -7.37 -16.12
CA GLY A 22 5.35 -7.28 -14.72
C GLY A 22 5.78 -5.95 -14.10
N ILE A 23 5.29 -5.70 -12.88
CA ILE A 23 5.58 -4.48 -12.15
C ILE A 23 6.83 -4.69 -11.32
N SER A 24 7.82 -3.81 -11.45
CA SER A 24 9.04 -3.87 -10.68
C SER A 24 9.29 -2.62 -9.81
N THR A 25 8.51 -1.56 -10.00
CA THR A 25 8.64 -0.33 -9.21
C THR A 25 7.27 0.18 -8.79
N ILE A 26 7.26 1.02 -7.74
CA ILE A 26 6.03 1.68 -7.30
C ILE A 26 5.51 2.63 -8.37
N ASP A 27 6.41 3.32 -9.08
CA ASP A 27 6.02 4.19 -10.20
C ASP A 27 5.22 3.43 -11.24
N GLU A 28 5.68 2.23 -11.60
CA GLU A 28 4.98 1.38 -12.56
C GLU A 28 3.62 0.94 -12.04
N TYR A 29 3.56 0.58 -10.76
CA TYR A 29 2.29 0.19 -10.15
C TYR A 29 1.26 1.32 -10.24
N ILE A 30 1.66 2.53 -9.88
CA ILE A 30 0.76 3.69 -9.91
C ILE A 30 0.31 3.99 -11.34
N ALA A 31 1.23 3.90 -12.30
CA ALA A 31 0.93 4.17 -13.70
C ALA A 31 -0.12 3.23 -14.29
N GLU A 32 -0.25 2.01 -13.76
CA GLU A 32 -1.26 1.04 -14.20
C GLU A 32 -2.64 1.28 -13.60
N GLN A 33 -2.76 2.15 -12.59
CA GLN A 33 -4.04 2.41 -11.93
C GLN A 33 -4.83 3.47 -12.70
N SER A 34 -6.14 3.58 -12.39
CA SER A 34 -6.97 4.60 -13.01
C SER A 34 -6.46 6.00 -12.63
N GLU A 35 -6.68 6.96 -13.49
CA GLU A 35 -6.24 8.34 -13.27
C GLU A 35 -6.79 8.94 -11.97
N GLU A 36 -7.99 8.53 -11.58
CA GLU A 36 -8.65 9.04 -10.38
C GLU A 36 -7.91 8.67 -9.10
N VAL A 37 -7.32 7.47 -9.04
CA VAL A 37 -6.63 7.01 -7.84
C VAL A 37 -5.14 7.32 -7.84
N GLN A 38 -4.55 7.63 -9.00
CA GLN A 38 -3.11 7.89 -9.06
C GLN A 38 -2.64 8.99 -8.11
N PRO A 39 -3.31 10.17 -8.03
CA PRO A 39 -2.88 11.20 -7.07
C PRO A 39 -2.96 10.73 -5.61
N LEU A 40 -3.97 9.93 -5.29
CA LEU A 40 -4.14 9.40 -3.93
C LEU A 40 -2.99 8.44 -3.58
N LEU A 41 -2.63 7.59 -4.53
CA LEU A 41 -1.53 6.64 -4.34
C LEU A 41 -0.19 7.35 -4.20
N ARG A 42 0.04 8.40 -4.99
CA ARG A 42 1.27 9.19 -4.88
C ARG A 42 1.37 9.85 -3.51
N LYS A 43 0.26 10.36 -3.01
CA LYS A 43 0.24 11.00 -1.69
C LYS A 43 0.44 9.99 -0.57
N ILE A 44 -0.12 8.79 -0.68
CA ILE A 44 0.12 7.70 0.27
C ILE A 44 1.60 7.32 0.26
N ARG A 45 2.19 7.16 -0.92
CA ARG A 45 3.61 6.86 -1.09
C ARG A 45 4.48 7.91 -0.39
N GLU A 46 4.21 9.18 -0.65
CA GLU A 46 4.95 10.28 -0.05
C GLU A 46 4.79 10.30 1.47
N THR A 47 3.58 10.08 1.96
CA THR A 47 3.27 10.03 3.39
C THR A 47 4.09 8.94 4.09
N ILE A 48 4.10 7.74 3.52
CA ILE A 48 4.86 6.62 4.07
C ILE A 48 6.36 6.90 4.02
N ARG A 49 6.83 7.44 2.91
CA ARG A 49 8.24 7.76 2.72
C ARG A 49 8.74 8.77 3.75
N ASN A 50 7.95 9.81 4.02
CA ASN A 50 8.30 10.81 5.01
C ASN A 50 8.26 10.26 6.43
N ALA A 51 7.36 9.32 6.70
CA ALA A 51 7.23 8.69 8.01
C ALA A 51 8.30 7.63 8.28
N ALA A 52 8.82 7.01 7.22
CA ALA A 52 9.86 5.98 7.31
C ALA A 52 10.98 6.26 6.30
N PRO A 53 11.78 7.32 6.54
CA PRO A 53 12.77 7.78 5.55
C PRO A 53 13.90 6.80 5.29
N LYS A 54 14.11 5.83 6.16
CA LYS A 54 15.13 4.79 5.98
C LYS A 54 14.61 3.57 5.20
N ALA A 55 13.30 3.50 4.97
CA ALA A 55 12.72 2.37 4.27
C ALA A 55 13.04 2.42 2.78
N VAL A 56 13.19 1.23 2.19
CA VAL A 56 13.45 1.06 0.77
C VAL A 56 12.14 0.69 0.08
N GLU A 57 11.84 1.35 -1.03
CA GLU A 57 10.67 1.04 -1.85
C GLU A 57 10.94 -0.20 -2.70
N LYS A 58 9.97 -1.09 -2.76
CA LYS A 58 10.05 -2.26 -3.64
C LYS A 58 8.65 -2.74 -4.01
N ILE A 59 8.57 -3.74 -4.86
CA ILE A 59 7.33 -4.44 -5.16
C ILE A 59 7.41 -5.82 -4.53
N SER A 60 6.39 -6.17 -3.74
CA SER A 60 6.27 -7.47 -3.11
C SER A 60 4.82 -7.89 -3.22
N TRP A 61 4.55 -9.14 -3.60
CA TRP A 61 3.17 -9.61 -3.82
C TRP A 61 2.43 -8.75 -4.85
N GLN A 62 3.18 -8.18 -5.81
CA GLN A 62 2.67 -7.26 -6.84
C GLN A 62 2.06 -5.97 -6.27
N MET A 63 2.50 -5.57 -5.08
CA MET A 63 2.04 -4.35 -4.40
C MET A 63 3.22 -3.47 -4.03
N PRO A 64 3.00 -2.14 -4.01
CA PRO A 64 3.98 -1.23 -3.42
C PRO A 64 4.27 -1.64 -1.98
N THR A 65 5.55 -1.71 -1.66
CA THR A 65 6.04 -2.18 -0.37
C THR A 65 7.16 -1.28 0.12
N PHE A 66 7.17 -1.01 1.41
CA PHE A 66 8.29 -0.31 2.07
C PHE A 66 8.97 -1.30 3.01
N TRP A 67 10.27 -1.45 2.85
CA TRP A 67 11.08 -2.45 3.54
C TRP A 67 12.20 -1.78 4.34
N GLN A 68 12.39 -2.24 5.58
CA GLN A 68 13.47 -1.76 6.44
C GLN A 68 13.87 -2.92 7.37
N GLY A 69 14.66 -3.86 6.83
CA GLY A 69 14.97 -5.10 7.54
C GLY A 69 13.83 -6.11 7.52
N GLU A 70 12.62 -5.64 7.30
CA GLU A 70 11.41 -6.45 7.11
C GLU A 70 10.41 -5.61 6.34
N ASN A 71 9.37 -6.22 5.83
CA ASN A 71 8.30 -5.47 5.18
C ASN A 71 7.52 -4.69 6.22
N LEU A 72 7.54 -3.36 6.12
CA LEU A 72 6.84 -2.48 7.06
C LEU A 72 5.37 -2.35 6.72
N ILE A 73 5.09 -2.02 5.47
CA ILE A 73 3.74 -1.70 5.04
C ILE A 73 3.65 -1.87 3.52
N HIS A 74 2.50 -2.35 3.09
CA HIS A 74 2.12 -2.42 1.67
C HIS A 74 0.88 -1.56 1.46
N PHE A 75 0.62 -1.17 0.22
CA PHE A 75 -0.68 -0.60 -0.11
C PHE A 75 -1.12 -1.08 -1.49
N ALA A 76 -2.43 -1.07 -1.73
CA ALA A 76 -2.98 -1.51 -3.01
C ALA A 76 -4.30 -0.80 -3.29
N ALA A 77 -4.55 -0.53 -4.58
CA ALA A 77 -5.79 0.09 -5.02
C ALA A 77 -6.79 -0.98 -5.45
N PHE A 78 -8.03 -0.81 -5.05
CA PHE A 78 -9.14 -1.67 -5.42
C PHE A 78 -10.24 -0.80 -6.03
N LYS A 79 -11.31 -1.41 -6.50
CA LYS A 79 -12.37 -0.69 -7.22
C LYS A 79 -12.99 0.47 -6.44
N LYS A 80 -13.26 0.26 -5.15
CA LYS A 80 -13.97 1.24 -4.32
C LYS A 80 -13.18 1.70 -3.10
N HIS A 81 -11.96 1.20 -2.93
CA HIS A 81 -11.15 1.56 -1.77
C HIS A 81 -9.67 1.37 -2.07
N ILE A 82 -8.85 1.95 -1.20
CA ILE A 82 -7.42 1.67 -1.16
C ILE A 82 -7.18 0.98 0.18
N SER A 83 -6.42 -0.10 0.18
CA SER A 83 -6.06 -0.80 1.40
C SER A 83 -4.60 -0.56 1.73
N ILE A 84 -4.30 -0.47 3.03
CA ILE A 84 -2.92 -0.55 3.52
C ILE A 84 -2.80 -1.83 4.34
N PHE A 85 -1.60 -2.40 4.34
CA PHE A 85 -1.31 -3.69 4.98
C PHE A 85 -0.11 -3.52 5.92
N PRO A 86 -0.33 -2.94 7.12
CA PRO A 86 0.77 -2.69 8.05
C PRO A 86 1.11 -3.89 8.95
N GLY A 87 0.33 -4.96 8.85
CA GLY A 87 0.52 -6.14 9.68
C GLY A 87 -0.46 -6.21 10.86
N GLY A 88 -0.67 -7.42 11.39
CA GLY A 88 -1.65 -7.67 12.44
C GLY A 88 -1.36 -6.95 13.75
N GLU A 89 -0.07 -6.81 14.11
CA GLU A 89 0.31 -6.08 15.33
C GLU A 89 -0.08 -4.60 15.23
N ALA A 90 0.06 -4.00 14.06
CA ALA A 90 -0.33 -2.60 13.86
C ALA A 90 -1.83 -2.41 13.94
N THR A 91 -2.63 -3.29 13.32
CA THR A 91 -4.08 -3.18 13.40
C THR A 91 -4.58 -3.34 14.83
N GLU A 92 -3.91 -4.16 15.62
CA GLU A 92 -4.23 -4.35 17.02
C GLU A 92 -3.85 -3.12 17.85
N ALA A 93 -2.64 -2.58 17.62
CA ALA A 93 -2.14 -1.41 18.35
C ALA A 93 -2.98 -0.16 18.10
N PHE A 94 -3.54 -0.02 16.90
CA PHE A 94 -4.34 1.15 16.52
C PHE A 94 -5.84 0.87 16.50
N ALA A 95 -6.29 -0.21 17.13
CA ALA A 95 -7.70 -0.65 17.10
C ALA A 95 -8.69 0.46 17.42
N GLU A 96 -8.42 1.29 18.42
CA GLU A 96 -9.31 2.39 18.80
C GLU A 96 -9.43 3.44 17.69
N LYS A 97 -8.33 3.79 17.08
CA LYS A 97 -8.31 4.76 15.97
C LYS A 97 -8.94 4.20 14.71
N LEU A 98 -9.00 2.88 14.59
CA LEU A 98 -9.53 2.19 13.42
C LEU A 98 -11.00 1.80 13.56
N ALA A 99 -11.65 2.16 14.66
CA ALA A 99 -13.02 1.76 14.94
C ALA A 99 -14.02 2.15 13.84
N GLY A 100 -13.77 3.24 13.12
CA GLY A 100 -14.63 3.69 12.03
C GLY A 100 -14.26 3.14 10.65
N TYR A 101 -13.25 2.29 10.58
CA TYR A 101 -12.76 1.73 9.32
C TYR A 101 -13.07 0.25 9.20
N LYS A 102 -13.19 -0.21 7.96
CA LYS A 102 -13.30 -1.63 7.68
C LYS A 102 -11.90 -2.24 7.75
N THR A 103 -11.71 -3.15 8.70
CA THR A 103 -10.40 -3.75 8.93
C THR A 103 -10.49 -5.26 9.03
N SER A 104 -9.36 -5.92 8.80
CA SER A 104 -9.16 -7.32 9.15
C SER A 104 -7.76 -7.42 9.72
N LYS A 105 -7.32 -8.60 10.12
CA LYS A 105 -5.99 -8.77 10.69
C LYS A 105 -4.93 -8.32 9.67
N GLY A 106 -4.27 -7.23 9.97
CA GLY A 106 -3.19 -6.69 9.13
C GLY A 106 -3.64 -5.81 7.98
N THR A 107 -4.94 -5.54 7.82
CA THR A 107 -5.48 -4.79 6.69
C THR A 107 -6.40 -3.68 7.14
N ILE A 108 -6.27 -2.50 6.52
CA ILE A 108 -7.14 -1.35 6.77
C ILE A 108 -7.63 -0.83 5.41
N GLN A 109 -8.95 -0.65 5.26
CA GLN A 109 -9.55 -0.16 4.02
C GLN A 109 -9.93 1.32 4.15
N PHE A 110 -9.54 2.11 3.14
CA PHE A 110 -9.90 3.51 3.02
C PHE A 110 -10.85 3.65 1.83
N PRO A 111 -12.16 3.87 2.06
CA PRO A 111 -13.10 4.00 0.94
C PRO A 111 -12.79 5.22 0.10
N LEU A 112 -12.97 5.10 -1.23
CA LEU A 112 -12.68 6.21 -2.15
C LEU A 112 -13.70 7.34 -2.09
N ASP A 113 -14.87 7.09 -1.50
CA ASP A 113 -15.93 8.10 -1.35
C ASP A 113 -15.74 8.99 -0.12
N LYS A 114 -14.65 8.79 0.62
CA LYS A 114 -14.32 9.59 1.81
C LYS A 114 -12.88 10.06 1.72
N PRO A 115 -12.54 11.19 2.37
CA PRO A 115 -11.14 11.62 2.45
C PRO A 115 -10.28 10.56 3.12
N ILE A 116 -9.07 10.37 2.60
CA ILE A 116 -8.10 9.45 3.19
C ILE A 116 -7.40 10.16 4.34
N ASP A 117 -7.32 9.50 5.49
CA ASP A 117 -6.61 10.02 6.66
C ASP A 117 -5.11 9.75 6.53
N TYR A 118 -4.42 10.64 5.87
CA TYR A 118 -2.97 10.50 5.66
C TYR A 118 -2.17 10.59 6.96
N ASP A 119 -2.66 11.36 7.94
CA ASP A 119 -2.01 11.47 9.24
C ASP A 119 -2.02 10.13 9.98
N LEU A 120 -3.13 9.39 9.88
CA LEU A 120 -3.22 8.05 10.45
C LEU A 120 -2.24 7.10 9.78
N ILE A 121 -2.14 7.16 8.46
CA ILE A 121 -1.17 6.35 7.70
C ILE A 121 0.25 6.66 8.18
N ALA A 122 0.58 7.95 8.36
CA ALA A 122 1.89 8.37 8.84
C ALA A 122 2.17 7.84 10.25
N GLU A 123 1.20 7.91 11.15
CA GLU A 123 1.36 7.39 12.52
C GLU A 123 1.64 5.89 12.53
N ILE A 124 0.87 5.14 11.77
CA ILE A 124 1.03 3.68 11.67
C ILE A 124 2.40 3.34 11.09
N THR A 125 2.81 4.07 10.07
CA THR A 125 4.11 3.86 9.42
C THR A 125 5.26 4.14 10.37
N ARG A 126 5.20 5.24 11.12
CA ARG A 126 6.23 5.56 12.11
C ARG A 126 6.33 4.48 13.20
N TRP A 127 5.17 3.99 13.64
CA TRP A 127 5.13 2.92 14.62
C TRP A 127 5.79 1.64 14.09
N ARG A 128 5.49 1.27 12.85
CA ARG A 128 6.10 0.10 12.21
C ARG A 128 7.61 0.26 12.02
N ALA A 129 8.04 1.45 11.59
CA ALA A 129 9.46 1.73 11.41
C ALA A 129 10.22 1.63 12.74
N ALA A 130 9.65 2.19 13.81
CA ALA A 130 10.25 2.11 15.14
C ALA A 130 10.31 0.67 15.64
N GLN A 131 9.27 -0.12 15.36
CA GLN A 131 9.24 -1.55 15.72
C GLN A 131 10.36 -2.32 15.00
N ALA A 132 10.53 -2.07 13.71
CA ALA A 132 11.59 -2.71 12.92
C ALA A 132 12.98 -2.35 13.41
N GLU A 133 13.19 -1.08 13.79
CA GLU A 133 14.47 -0.64 14.35
C GLU A 133 14.79 -1.35 15.66
N ARG A 134 13.80 -1.51 16.53
CA ARG A 134 14.00 -2.24 17.79
C ARG A 134 14.37 -3.71 17.56
N LYS A 135 13.75 -4.36 16.59
CA LYS A 135 14.07 -5.73 16.22
C LYS A 135 15.48 -5.87 15.67
N ASN A 136 15.91 -4.91 14.85
CA ASN A 136 17.23 -4.96 14.23
C ASN A 136 18.37 -4.64 15.19
N LYS A 137 18.08 -3.98 16.31
CA LYS A 137 19.08 -3.68 17.33
C LYS A 137 19.23 -4.77 18.37
N GLY A 138 18.25 -5.64 18.44
CA GLY A 138 18.27 -6.76 19.36
C GLY A 138 18.76 -8.00 18.69
#